data_0f01125a1678c832737c2c200d5f8ffb
#
_entry.id   0f01125a1678c832737c2c200d5f8ffb
#
_cell.length_a   1.000
_cell.length_b   1.000
_cell.length_c   1.000
_cell.angle_alpha   90.00
_cell.angle_beta   90.00
_cell.angle_gamma   90.00
#
_symmetry.space_group_name_H-M   'P 1'
#
loop_
_entity.id
_entity.type
_entity.pdbx_description
1 polymer ?
#
loop_
_entity_poly.entity_id
_entity_poly.type
_entity_poly.pdbx_seq_one_letter_code
_entity_poly.pdbx_strand_id
1 'polypeptide(L)'
;GTWATMDTGVKGPRNAEALADPGLREGGWAVLVEDGIMREADRPDALRARHDAAPFVDLGDSLVVPGFVDPHTHPVFTGTREDEFELRNGGKTYEEIAKAGGGIRNSARRLRSSSEDELTNDLLARLDGFLELGTTTIEAKSGYGLSTESELASLRAIRRANAEHPLDLVPTFLGAHEIPDEYREDREGYIRLLTNEMLPLVAKENLAEAS
;
A
#
# COMPACT_ATOMS: atom_id res chain seq x y z
N GLY A 1 21.37 -18.85 9.93
CA GLY A 1 19.91 -18.89 9.83
C GLY A 1 19.42 -19.54 8.53
N THR A 2 18.15 -19.49 8.31
CA THR A 2 17.46 -20.00 7.11
C THR A 2 16.98 -18.83 6.27
N TRP A 3 17.05 -18.96 4.96
CA TRP A 3 16.53 -17.98 4.03
C TRP A 3 15.45 -18.61 3.15
N ALA A 4 14.23 -18.04 3.13
CA ALA A 4 13.17 -18.39 2.21
C ALA A 4 13.21 -17.41 1.04
N THR A 5 13.68 -17.85 -0.08
CA THR A 5 13.89 -16.96 -1.25
C THR A 5 12.60 -16.70 -2.01
N MET A 6 11.59 -17.53 -1.82
CA MET A 6 10.39 -17.59 -2.65
C MET A 6 10.69 -17.81 -4.15
N ASP A 7 11.94 -18.12 -4.50
CA ASP A 7 12.36 -18.43 -5.86
C ASP A 7 12.48 -19.94 -6.05
N THR A 8 11.55 -20.51 -6.78
CA THR A 8 11.51 -21.93 -7.16
C THR A 8 11.75 -22.13 -8.66
N GLY A 9 12.14 -21.07 -9.39
CA GLY A 9 12.29 -21.08 -10.84
C GLY A 9 10.96 -21.08 -11.61
N VAL A 10 9.82 -21.11 -10.95
CA VAL A 10 8.48 -21.04 -11.57
C VAL A 10 8.14 -19.58 -11.82
N LYS A 11 7.88 -19.22 -13.10
CA LYS A 11 7.44 -17.87 -13.48
C LYS A 11 5.91 -17.77 -13.47
N GLY A 12 5.40 -16.65 -12.96
CA GLY A 12 3.97 -16.32 -12.94
C GLY A 12 3.28 -16.67 -11.61
N PRO A 13 1.93 -16.52 -11.57
CA PRO A 13 1.16 -16.78 -10.36
C PRO A 13 1.31 -18.23 -9.88
N ARG A 14 1.48 -18.39 -8.57
CA ARG A 14 1.58 -19.72 -7.96
C ARG A 14 0.24 -20.12 -7.34
N ASN A 15 -0.13 -21.38 -7.52
CA ASN A 15 -1.28 -22.00 -6.86
C ASN A 15 -0.82 -22.72 -5.56
N ALA A 16 -1.78 -23.31 -4.86
CA ALA A 16 -1.54 -23.94 -3.55
C ALA A 16 -0.37 -24.95 -3.54
N GLU A 17 -0.21 -25.77 -4.57
CA GLU A 17 0.86 -26.76 -4.66
C GLU A 17 2.22 -26.10 -4.87
N ALA A 18 2.31 -25.10 -5.76
CA ALA A 18 3.54 -24.35 -6.00
C ALA A 18 3.91 -23.41 -4.83
N LEU A 19 2.95 -23.05 -3.98
CA LEU A 19 3.18 -22.28 -2.76
C LEU A 19 3.77 -23.14 -1.63
N ALA A 20 3.69 -24.47 -1.70
CA ALA A 20 4.26 -25.37 -0.70
C ALA A 20 5.80 -25.37 -0.70
N ASP A 21 6.43 -24.90 -1.78
CA ASP A 21 7.89 -24.73 -1.85
C ASP A 21 8.25 -23.24 -1.72
N PRO A 22 8.74 -22.80 -0.56
CA PRO A 22 9.20 -21.42 -0.35
C PRO A 22 10.64 -21.16 -0.84
N GLY A 23 11.28 -22.10 -1.52
CA GLY A 23 12.66 -21.98 -1.97
C GLY A 23 13.65 -21.84 -0.81
N LEU A 24 13.57 -22.73 0.19
CA LEU A 24 14.42 -22.65 1.38
C LEU A 24 15.90 -22.86 1.07
N ARG A 25 16.74 -22.02 1.66
CA ARG A 25 18.19 -22.13 1.69
C ARG A 25 18.63 -22.28 3.15
N GLU A 26 18.96 -23.48 3.55
CA GLU A 26 19.42 -23.82 4.91
C GLU A 26 20.94 -23.79 5.04
N GLY A 27 21.42 -23.76 6.30
CA GLY A 27 22.82 -23.91 6.63
C GLY A 27 23.67 -22.66 6.47
N GLY A 28 23.08 -21.50 6.68
CA GLY A 28 23.75 -20.20 6.66
C GLY A 28 24.06 -19.71 5.22
N TRP A 29 23.36 -18.70 4.81
CA TRP A 29 23.55 -17.98 3.55
C TRP A 29 23.80 -16.50 3.84
N ALA A 30 24.53 -15.85 2.97
CA ALA A 30 24.71 -14.41 2.99
C ALA A 30 24.31 -13.83 1.64
N VAL A 31 23.92 -12.55 1.65
CA VAL A 31 23.53 -11.79 0.47
C VAL A 31 24.37 -10.52 0.42
N LEU A 32 24.96 -10.24 -0.73
CA LEU A 32 25.55 -8.95 -1.03
C LEU A 32 24.46 -8.02 -1.56
N VAL A 33 24.32 -6.87 -0.92
CA VAL A 33 23.40 -5.80 -1.36
C VAL A 33 24.22 -4.57 -1.71
N GLU A 34 24.03 -4.03 -2.89
CA GLU A 34 24.63 -2.79 -3.37
C GLU A 34 23.54 -1.89 -3.93
N ASP A 35 23.46 -0.65 -3.47
CA ASP A 35 22.45 0.32 -3.90
C ASP A 35 21.00 -0.21 -3.81
N GLY A 36 20.69 -0.92 -2.73
CA GLY A 36 19.36 -1.52 -2.51
C GLY A 36 19.07 -2.76 -3.35
N ILE A 37 20.00 -3.22 -4.17
CA ILE A 37 19.83 -4.38 -5.06
C ILE A 37 20.61 -5.59 -4.54
N MET A 38 19.96 -6.74 -4.42
CA MET A 38 20.64 -8.01 -4.18
C MET A 38 21.48 -8.39 -5.42
N ARG A 39 22.81 -8.38 -5.25
CA ARG A 39 23.76 -8.66 -6.33
C ARG A 39 24.20 -10.10 -6.37
N GLU A 40 24.43 -10.67 -5.23
CA GLU A 40 24.98 -12.01 -5.10
C GLU A 40 24.48 -12.70 -3.83
N ALA A 41 24.28 -14.01 -3.88
CA ALA A 41 23.95 -14.83 -2.73
C ALA A 41 24.83 -16.06 -2.72
N ASP A 42 25.52 -16.33 -1.60
CA ASP A 42 26.44 -17.48 -1.46
C ASP A 42 26.66 -17.78 0.05
N ARG A 43 27.54 -18.74 0.32
CA ARG A 43 28.03 -18.98 1.67
C ARG A 43 28.79 -17.75 2.20
N PRO A 44 28.64 -17.42 3.51
CA PRO A 44 29.26 -16.22 4.08
C PRO A 44 30.77 -16.10 3.82
N ASP A 45 31.51 -17.18 3.99
CA ASP A 45 32.95 -17.18 3.79
C ASP A 45 33.34 -16.94 2.33
N ALA A 46 32.57 -17.47 1.40
CA ALA A 46 32.79 -17.26 -0.03
C ALA A 46 32.52 -15.81 -0.45
N LEU A 47 31.44 -15.20 0.05
CA LEU A 47 31.16 -13.78 -0.18
C LEU A 47 32.22 -12.87 0.45
N ARG A 48 32.60 -13.13 1.70
CA ARG A 48 33.66 -12.36 2.39
C ARG A 48 34.98 -12.42 1.64
N ALA A 49 35.35 -13.58 1.10
CA ALA A 49 36.59 -13.72 0.33
C ALA A 49 36.60 -12.89 -0.97
N ARG A 50 35.43 -12.63 -1.56
CA ARG A 50 35.30 -11.83 -2.78
C ARG A 50 35.05 -10.34 -2.49
N HIS A 51 34.48 -10.01 -1.33
CA HIS A 51 33.98 -8.68 -0.96
C HIS A 51 34.44 -8.31 0.46
N ASP A 52 35.73 -8.38 0.74
CA ASP A 52 36.34 -8.19 2.05
C ASP A 52 36.12 -6.78 2.65
N ALA A 53 35.96 -5.79 1.79
CA ALA A 53 35.70 -4.41 2.18
C ALA A 53 34.19 -4.11 2.44
N ALA A 54 33.28 -5.02 2.09
CA ALA A 54 31.86 -4.79 2.31
C ALA A 54 31.51 -4.91 3.81
N PRO A 55 30.71 -3.99 4.37
CA PRO A 55 30.24 -4.11 5.75
C PRO A 55 29.37 -5.36 5.89
N PHE A 56 29.54 -6.06 7.01
CA PHE A 56 28.84 -7.31 7.29
C PHE A 56 27.91 -7.17 8.49
N VAL A 57 26.68 -7.59 8.30
CA VAL A 57 25.66 -7.69 9.36
C VAL A 57 25.36 -9.16 9.61
N ASP A 58 25.60 -9.65 10.83
CA ASP A 58 25.24 -11.00 11.22
C ASP A 58 23.83 -11.02 11.79
N LEU A 59 22.92 -11.74 11.13
CA LEU A 59 21.54 -11.91 11.55
C LEU A 59 21.34 -13.14 12.46
N GLY A 60 22.42 -13.86 12.81
CA GLY A 60 22.36 -15.06 13.65
C GLY A 60 21.49 -16.17 13.05
N ASP A 61 20.63 -16.75 13.87
CA ASP A 61 19.72 -17.84 13.49
C ASP A 61 18.35 -17.34 12.97
N SER A 62 18.27 -16.10 12.55
CA SER A 62 17.02 -15.53 12.03
C SER A 62 16.57 -16.22 10.74
N LEU A 63 15.25 -16.31 10.55
CA LEU A 63 14.63 -16.59 9.26
C LEU A 63 14.57 -15.29 8.46
N VAL A 64 15.15 -15.29 7.27
CA VAL A 64 15.06 -14.17 6.33
C VAL A 64 14.06 -14.51 5.23
N VAL A 65 13.12 -13.64 5.02
CA VAL A 65 12.08 -13.75 3.98
C VAL A 65 12.04 -12.48 3.15
N PRO A 66 11.50 -12.51 1.91
CA PRO A 66 11.15 -11.29 1.19
C PRO A 66 10.16 -10.45 2.00
N GLY A 67 10.22 -9.12 1.85
CA GLY A 67 9.21 -8.24 2.42
C GLY A 67 7.81 -8.60 1.92
N PHE A 68 6.81 -8.41 2.77
CA PHE A 68 5.43 -8.70 2.38
C PHE A 68 4.92 -7.64 1.41
N VAL A 69 4.09 -8.09 0.48
CA VAL A 69 3.39 -7.22 -0.47
C VAL A 69 1.90 -7.26 -0.12
N ASP A 70 1.31 -6.11 0.20
CA ASP A 70 -0.12 -5.98 0.39
C ASP A 70 -0.76 -5.41 -0.88
N PRO A 71 -1.47 -6.23 -1.68
CA PRO A 71 -1.98 -5.83 -2.99
C PRO A 71 -3.32 -5.10 -2.92
N HIS A 72 -3.83 -4.76 -1.73
CA HIS A 72 -5.14 -4.10 -1.62
C HIS A 72 -5.25 -3.26 -0.34
N THR A 73 -4.84 -1.98 -0.42
CA THR A 73 -5.00 -1.06 0.70
C THR A 73 -5.63 0.26 0.29
N HIS A 74 -6.29 0.93 1.25
CA HIS A 74 -6.78 2.29 1.17
C HIS A 74 -6.11 3.13 2.26
N PRO A 75 -4.83 3.50 2.13
CA PRO A 75 -4.07 4.05 3.23
C PRO A 75 -4.31 5.56 3.44
N VAL A 76 -4.91 6.25 2.45
CA VAL A 76 -5.19 7.68 2.51
C VAL A 76 -6.59 7.94 3.05
N PHE A 77 -6.67 8.33 4.30
CA PHE A 77 -7.92 8.75 4.95
C PHE A 77 -7.61 9.62 6.17
N THR A 78 -8.59 10.39 6.62
CA THR A 78 -8.48 11.22 7.82
C THR A 78 -9.45 10.76 8.89
N GLY A 79 -8.96 10.67 10.13
CA GLY A 79 -9.70 10.16 11.28
C GLY A 79 -9.98 8.66 11.16
N THR A 80 -10.58 8.15 12.17
CA THR A 80 -10.85 6.73 12.35
C THR A 80 -12.35 6.50 12.52
N ARG A 81 -12.78 5.25 12.59
CA ARG A 81 -14.19 4.86 12.64
C ARG A 81 -14.50 3.96 13.83
N GLU A 82 -13.82 4.18 14.95
CA GLU A 82 -14.01 3.42 16.19
C GLU A 82 -15.45 3.51 16.69
N ASP A 83 -16.07 4.70 16.64
CA ASP A 83 -17.47 4.89 17.03
C ASP A 83 -18.42 3.99 16.22
N GLU A 84 -18.14 3.79 14.93
CA GLU A 84 -18.94 2.89 14.09
C GLU A 84 -18.70 1.42 14.45
N PHE A 85 -17.47 1.07 14.85
CA PHE A 85 -17.16 -0.26 15.35
C PHE A 85 -17.92 -0.56 16.65
N GLU A 86 -17.96 0.39 17.57
CA GLU A 86 -18.76 0.28 18.80
C GLU A 86 -20.25 0.12 18.50
N LEU A 87 -20.80 0.91 17.57
CA LEU A 87 -22.20 0.78 17.15
C LEU A 87 -22.49 -0.60 16.56
N ARG A 88 -21.59 -1.16 15.75
CA ARG A 88 -21.72 -2.52 15.20
C ARG A 88 -21.70 -3.58 16.30
N ASN A 89 -20.79 -3.47 17.25
CA ASN A 89 -20.73 -4.37 18.42
C ASN A 89 -21.99 -4.23 19.30
N GLY A 90 -22.60 -3.06 19.33
CA GLY A 90 -23.90 -2.81 19.96
C GLY A 90 -25.11 -3.31 19.16
N GLY A 91 -24.89 -4.01 18.03
CA GLY A 91 -25.94 -4.64 17.22
C GLY A 91 -26.53 -3.78 16.11
N LYS A 92 -25.98 -2.59 15.85
CA LYS A 92 -26.39 -1.76 14.70
C LYS A 92 -25.98 -2.39 13.38
N THR A 93 -26.88 -2.36 12.42
CA THR A 93 -26.57 -2.80 11.06
C THR A 93 -25.75 -1.76 10.31
N TYR A 94 -25.07 -2.19 9.25
CA TYR A 94 -24.32 -1.28 8.36
C TYR A 94 -25.24 -0.18 7.77
N GLU A 95 -26.48 -0.55 7.40
CA GLU A 95 -27.46 0.39 6.86
C GLU A 95 -27.88 1.46 7.87
N GLU A 96 -28.09 1.08 9.14
CA GLU A 96 -28.42 2.02 10.22
C GLU A 96 -27.29 3.01 10.46
N ILE A 97 -26.05 2.54 10.47
CA ILE A 97 -24.85 3.39 10.63
C ILE A 97 -24.70 4.34 9.43
N ALA A 98 -24.88 3.84 8.21
CA ALA A 98 -24.82 4.64 7.00
C ALA A 98 -25.92 5.71 6.94
N LYS A 99 -27.17 5.38 7.36
CA LYS A 99 -28.29 6.34 7.50
C LYS A 99 -28.03 7.41 8.55
N ALA A 100 -27.29 7.09 9.59
CA ALA A 100 -26.87 8.04 10.63
C ALA A 100 -25.69 8.94 10.19
N GLY A 101 -25.24 8.82 8.92
CA GLY A 101 -24.18 9.65 8.37
C GLY A 101 -22.78 9.05 8.49
N GLY A 102 -22.66 7.80 8.92
CA GLY A 102 -21.42 7.02 8.94
C GLY A 102 -21.05 6.43 7.59
N GLY A 103 -20.12 5.48 7.60
CA GLY A 103 -19.64 4.80 6.41
C GLY A 103 -18.69 5.64 5.57
N ILE A 104 -18.53 5.24 4.31
CA ILE A 104 -17.61 5.88 3.35
C ILE A 104 -17.90 7.38 3.17
N ARG A 105 -19.15 7.81 3.32
CA ARG A 105 -19.52 9.22 3.22
C ARG A 105 -18.91 10.09 4.31
N ASN A 106 -18.83 9.55 5.52
CA ASN A 106 -18.16 10.23 6.62
C ASN A 106 -16.65 10.35 6.32
N SER A 107 -16.04 9.26 5.84
CA SER A 107 -14.65 9.27 5.41
C SER A 107 -14.41 10.31 4.30
N ALA A 108 -15.30 10.38 3.31
CA ALA A 108 -15.19 11.34 2.21
C ALA A 108 -15.28 12.79 2.70
N ARG A 109 -16.24 13.11 3.59
CA ARG A 109 -16.36 14.46 4.16
C ARG A 109 -15.12 14.88 4.94
N ARG A 110 -14.58 13.98 5.78
CA ARG A 110 -13.36 14.23 6.55
C ARG A 110 -12.16 14.46 5.64
N LEU A 111 -11.95 13.58 4.66
CA LEU A 111 -10.84 13.69 3.71
C LEU A 111 -10.91 15.00 2.92
N ARG A 112 -12.09 15.39 2.42
CA ARG A 112 -12.30 16.65 1.69
C ARG A 112 -12.00 17.91 2.50
N SER A 113 -12.04 17.83 3.82
CA SER A 113 -11.70 18.95 4.72
C SER A 113 -10.23 19.01 5.10
N SER A 114 -9.44 18.01 4.71
CA SER A 114 -8.02 17.91 5.05
C SER A 114 -7.14 18.50 3.95
N SER A 115 -6.05 19.12 4.35
CA SER A 115 -5.00 19.58 3.44
C SER A 115 -4.16 18.40 2.93
N GLU A 116 -3.47 18.60 1.82
CA GLU A 116 -2.53 17.61 1.27
C GLU A 116 -1.41 17.29 2.27
N ASP A 117 -0.96 18.27 3.06
CA ASP A 117 0.05 18.06 4.10
C ASP A 117 -0.47 17.16 5.23
N GLU A 118 -1.69 17.37 5.70
CA GLU A 118 -2.33 16.51 6.70
C GLU A 118 -2.49 15.08 6.17
N LEU A 119 -2.96 14.90 4.94
CA LEU A 119 -3.08 13.60 4.31
C LEU A 119 -1.73 12.88 4.21
N THR A 120 -0.67 13.61 3.84
CA THR A 120 0.68 13.06 3.74
C THR A 120 1.22 12.63 5.10
N ASN A 121 1.09 13.47 6.13
CA ASN A 121 1.56 13.16 7.49
C ASN A 121 0.82 11.95 8.09
N ASP A 122 -0.50 11.92 7.94
CA ASP A 122 -1.33 10.80 8.38
C ASP A 122 -0.97 9.49 7.65
N LEU A 123 -0.65 9.58 6.36
CA LEU A 123 -0.20 8.45 5.56
C LEU A 123 1.15 7.95 6.06
N LEU A 124 2.15 8.81 6.20
CA LEU A 124 3.49 8.44 6.69
C LEU A 124 3.42 7.69 8.03
N ALA A 125 2.63 8.19 8.98
CA ALA A 125 2.45 7.52 10.27
C ALA A 125 1.83 6.12 10.15
N ARG A 126 0.95 5.87 9.16
CA ARG A 126 0.39 4.54 8.89
C ARG A 126 1.40 3.61 8.24
N LEU A 127 2.25 4.15 7.36
CA LEU A 127 3.27 3.37 6.66
C LEU A 127 4.28 2.77 7.64
N ASP A 128 4.63 3.47 8.72
CA ASP A 128 5.46 2.92 9.80
C ASP A 128 4.88 1.60 10.34
N GLY A 129 3.55 1.55 10.57
CA GLY A 129 2.87 0.34 11.05
C GLY A 129 2.91 -0.83 10.04
N PHE A 130 2.82 -0.56 8.74
CA PHE A 130 3.01 -1.59 7.71
C PHE A 130 4.43 -2.15 7.75
N LEU A 131 5.42 -1.27 7.84
CA LEU A 131 6.85 -1.64 7.86
C LEU A 131 7.20 -2.44 9.13
N GLU A 132 6.69 -2.04 10.30
CA GLU A 132 6.86 -2.78 11.57
C GLU A 132 6.34 -4.22 11.49
N LEU A 133 5.31 -4.47 10.68
CA LEU A 133 4.74 -5.79 10.46
C LEU A 133 5.38 -6.56 9.29
N GLY A 134 6.43 -6.00 8.67
CA GLY A 134 7.21 -6.62 7.61
C GLY A 134 6.67 -6.42 6.20
N THR A 135 5.67 -5.56 6.00
CA THR A 135 5.21 -5.15 4.67
C THR A 135 6.15 -4.10 4.10
N THR A 136 6.65 -4.33 2.89
CA THR A 136 7.59 -3.44 2.21
C THR A 136 7.02 -2.81 0.95
N THR A 137 5.91 -3.33 0.44
CA THR A 137 5.23 -2.82 -0.74
C THR A 137 3.72 -2.88 -0.53
N ILE A 138 3.02 -1.81 -0.85
CA ILE A 138 1.55 -1.79 -0.82
C ILE A 138 0.97 -1.21 -2.11
N GLU A 139 -0.18 -1.72 -2.54
CA GLU A 139 -1.06 -0.98 -3.43
C GLU A 139 -1.74 0.14 -2.63
N ALA A 140 -1.52 1.38 -3.01
CA ALA A 140 -2.08 2.55 -2.35
C ALA A 140 -3.21 3.16 -3.20
N LYS A 141 -4.46 2.87 -2.82
CA LYS A 141 -5.64 3.38 -3.53
C LYS A 141 -6.05 4.75 -3.02
N SER A 142 -6.46 5.64 -3.93
CA SER A 142 -7.36 6.75 -3.62
C SER A 142 -8.82 6.26 -3.46
N GLY A 143 -9.81 7.11 -3.61
CA GLY A 143 -11.22 6.69 -3.66
C GLY A 143 -12.05 7.06 -2.44
N TYR A 144 -11.49 7.83 -1.52
CA TYR A 144 -12.27 8.46 -0.44
C TYR A 144 -12.51 9.95 -0.66
N GLY A 145 -11.87 10.58 -1.64
CA GLY A 145 -12.10 11.97 -2.00
C GLY A 145 -13.40 12.18 -2.75
N LEU A 146 -13.63 11.37 -3.77
CA LEU A 146 -14.83 11.36 -4.63
C LEU A 146 -15.11 12.72 -5.29
N SER A 147 -14.10 13.56 -5.42
CA SER A 147 -14.10 14.81 -6.17
C SER A 147 -12.74 15.00 -6.82
N THR A 148 -12.66 15.76 -7.90
CA THR A 148 -11.40 15.99 -8.65
C THR A 148 -10.29 16.46 -7.71
N GLU A 149 -10.54 17.49 -6.92
CA GLU A 149 -9.55 18.09 -6.03
C GLU A 149 -9.05 17.09 -5.00
N SER A 150 -9.95 16.37 -4.33
CA SER A 150 -9.61 15.50 -3.21
C SER A 150 -8.98 14.17 -3.65
N GLU A 151 -9.36 13.65 -4.83
CA GLU A 151 -8.72 12.48 -5.43
C GLU A 151 -7.28 12.82 -5.85
N LEU A 152 -7.06 13.97 -6.49
CA LEU A 152 -5.71 14.42 -6.84
C LEU A 152 -4.86 14.69 -5.60
N ALA A 153 -5.41 15.31 -4.55
CA ALA A 153 -4.71 15.53 -3.28
C ALA A 153 -4.29 14.21 -2.64
N SER A 154 -5.17 13.20 -2.65
CA SER A 154 -4.87 11.85 -2.14
C SER A 154 -3.70 11.20 -2.90
N LEU A 155 -3.73 11.26 -4.23
CA LEU A 155 -2.66 10.68 -5.06
C LEU A 155 -1.34 11.47 -4.94
N ARG A 156 -1.39 12.79 -4.78
CA ARG A 156 -0.19 13.60 -4.51
C ARG A 156 0.40 13.29 -3.13
N ALA A 157 -0.45 13.08 -2.12
CA ALA A 157 0.00 12.62 -0.81
C ALA A 157 0.69 11.25 -0.89
N ILE A 158 0.16 10.30 -1.67
CA ILE A 158 0.80 9.00 -1.93
C ILE A 158 2.17 9.20 -2.59
N ARG A 159 2.26 10.03 -3.63
CA ARG A 159 3.53 10.32 -4.32
C ARG A 159 4.58 10.92 -3.39
N ARG A 160 4.17 11.87 -2.52
CA ARG A 160 5.07 12.49 -1.53
C ARG A 160 5.53 11.46 -0.51
N ALA A 161 4.63 10.69 0.06
CA ALA A 161 4.96 9.65 1.02
C ALA A 161 5.89 8.59 0.43
N ASN A 162 5.69 8.19 -0.83
CA ASN A 162 6.57 7.26 -1.53
C ASN A 162 7.99 7.79 -1.72
N ALA A 163 8.17 9.11 -1.78
CA ALA A 163 9.50 9.73 -1.87
C ALA A 163 10.20 9.87 -0.50
N GLU A 164 9.45 9.86 0.59
CA GLU A 164 9.94 10.11 1.95
C GLU A 164 10.07 8.84 2.79
N HIS A 165 9.30 7.79 2.49
CA HIS A 165 9.23 6.56 3.27
C HIS A 165 9.93 5.39 2.56
N PRO A 166 10.58 4.46 3.30
CA PRO A 166 11.29 3.31 2.70
C PRO A 166 10.37 2.22 2.13
N LEU A 167 9.07 2.29 2.36
CA LEU A 167 8.08 1.36 1.83
C LEU A 167 7.65 1.79 0.41
N ASP A 168 7.61 0.85 -0.53
CA ASP A 168 7.16 1.13 -1.91
C ASP A 168 5.64 1.23 -1.99
N LEU A 169 5.14 2.33 -2.54
CA LEU A 169 3.71 2.54 -2.77
C LEU A 169 3.42 2.47 -4.27
N VAL A 170 2.52 1.56 -4.65
CA VAL A 170 1.98 1.47 -6.02
C VAL A 170 0.65 2.23 -6.06
N PRO A 171 0.61 3.44 -6.63
CA PRO A 171 -0.59 4.28 -6.58
C PRO A 171 -1.66 3.79 -7.55
N THR A 172 -2.90 3.62 -7.05
CA THR A 172 -4.08 3.26 -7.84
C THR A 172 -5.14 4.35 -7.71
N PHE A 173 -5.59 4.90 -8.84
CA PHE A 173 -6.72 5.82 -8.87
C PHE A 173 -8.03 5.05 -8.74
N LEU A 174 -8.79 5.29 -7.69
CA LEU A 174 -10.08 4.65 -7.46
C LEU A 174 -11.22 5.68 -7.25
N GLY A 175 -11.28 6.72 -8.07
CA GLY A 175 -12.36 7.70 -8.02
C GLY A 175 -13.76 7.08 -8.21
N ALA A 176 -13.86 5.92 -8.84
CA ALA A 176 -15.09 5.16 -9.00
C ALA A 176 -15.47 4.28 -7.78
N HIS A 177 -14.87 4.50 -6.61
CA HIS A 177 -15.11 3.70 -5.42
C HIS A 177 -16.56 3.76 -4.92
N GLU A 178 -17.16 4.92 -4.97
CA GLU A 178 -18.55 5.17 -4.59
C GLU A 178 -19.10 6.35 -5.38
N ILE A 179 -20.42 6.53 -5.41
CA ILE A 179 -21.06 7.74 -5.95
C ILE A 179 -21.26 8.72 -4.79
N PRO A 180 -20.65 9.91 -4.84
CA PRO A 180 -20.80 10.89 -3.78
C PRO A 180 -22.22 11.47 -3.72
N ASP A 181 -22.57 12.03 -2.56
CA ASP A 181 -23.93 12.48 -2.28
C ASP A 181 -24.47 13.49 -3.33
N GLU A 182 -23.63 14.36 -3.84
CA GLU A 182 -23.97 15.37 -4.85
C GLU A 182 -24.33 14.78 -6.23
N TYR A 183 -23.93 13.52 -6.51
CA TYR A 183 -24.21 12.84 -7.77
C TYR A 183 -25.20 11.66 -7.62
N ARG A 184 -25.88 11.54 -6.48
CA ARG A 184 -26.79 10.42 -6.24
C ARG A 184 -27.86 10.25 -7.30
N GLU A 185 -28.42 11.38 -7.73
CA GLU A 185 -29.49 11.44 -8.73
C GLU A 185 -28.94 11.62 -10.17
N ASP A 186 -27.63 11.84 -10.31
CA ASP A 186 -26.95 11.98 -11.62
C ASP A 186 -25.69 11.12 -11.71
N ARG A 187 -25.88 9.80 -11.65
CA ARG A 187 -24.79 8.82 -11.80
C ARG A 187 -23.97 9.04 -13.08
N GLU A 188 -24.66 9.33 -14.18
CA GLU A 188 -24.02 9.58 -15.47
C GLU A 188 -23.16 10.86 -15.42
N GLY A 189 -23.57 11.87 -14.66
CA GLY A 189 -22.78 13.06 -14.42
C GLY A 189 -21.48 12.75 -13.70
N TYR A 190 -21.52 11.85 -12.69
CA TYR A 190 -20.31 11.42 -12.01
C TYR A 190 -19.38 10.60 -12.91
N ILE A 191 -19.92 9.71 -13.73
CA ILE A 191 -19.14 8.96 -14.74
C ILE A 191 -18.45 9.94 -15.69
N ARG A 192 -19.16 10.97 -16.16
CA ARG A 192 -18.55 12.00 -17.02
C ARG A 192 -17.45 12.79 -16.29
N LEU A 193 -17.62 13.11 -15.02
CA LEU A 193 -16.56 13.74 -14.21
C LEU A 193 -15.32 12.86 -14.11
N LEU A 194 -15.50 11.55 -13.80
CA LEU A 194 -14.41 10.59 -13.75
C LEU A 194 -13.65 10.51 -15.09
N THR A 195 -14.38 10.32 -16.19
CA THR A 195 -13.78 10.03 -17.50
C THR A 195 -13.22 11.26 -18.21
N ASN A 196 -13.87 12.42 -18.08
CA ASN A 196 -13.53 13.60 -18.85
C ASN A 196 -12.69 14.62 -18.09
N GLU A 197 -12.59 14.47 -16.76
CA GLU A 197 -11.83 15.41 -15.92
C GLU A 197 -10.81 14.70 -15.04
N MET A 198 -11.23 13.81 -14.13
CA MET A 198 -10.31 13.18 -13.17
C MET A 198 -9.23 12.34 -13.86
N LEU A 199 -9.60 11.35 -14.67
CA LEU A 199 -8.64 10.48 -15.37
C LEU A 199 -7.64 11.26 -16.24
N PRO A 200 -8.05 12.25 -17.06
CA PRO A 200 -7.11 13.08 -17.79
C PRO A 200 -6.13 13.85 -16.91
N LEU A 201 -6.57 14.35 -15.75
CA LEU A 201 -5.70 15.05 -14.80
C LEU A 201 -4.73 14.12 -14.10
N VAL A 202 -5.19 12.95 -13.65
CA VAL A 202 -4.33 11.90 -13.06
C VAL A 202 -3.25 11.49 -14.05
N ALA A 203 -3.61 11.24 -15.31
CA ALA A 203 -2.67 10.90 -16.37
C ALA A 203 -1.69 12.05 -16.68
N LYS A 204 -2.16 13.28 -16.75
CA LYS A 204 -1.33 14.46 -17.02
C LYS A 204 -0.26 14.67 -15.95
N GLU A 205 -0.60 14.43 -14.68
CA GLU A 205 0.32 14.59 -13.57
C GLU A 205 1.12 13.30 -13.25
N ASN A 206 0.85 12.21 -13.97
CA ASN A 206 1.45 10.88 -13.74
C ASN A 206 1.34 10.46 -12.26
N LEU A 207 0.10 10.44 -11.73
CA LEU A 207 -0.17 10.22 -10.31
C LEU A 207 -0.54 8.79 -9.95
N ALA A 208 -0.88 7.94 -10.92
CA ALA A 208 -1.27 6.56 -10.67
C ALA A 208 -0.74 5.63 -11.76
N GLU A 209 -0.46 4.38 -11.36
CA GLU A 209 -0.01 3.30 -12.25
C GLU A 209 -1.18 2.41 -12.68
N ALA A 210 -2.27 2.42 -11.92
CA ALA A 210 -3.49 1.65 -12.17
C ALA A 210 -4.75 2.45 -11.85
N SER A 211 -5.89 1.96 -12.37
CA SER A 211 -7.23 2.48 -12.13
C SER A 211 -8.24 1.35 -12.06
#